data_bd56908bb5947bd59e3b517af715a6ad
#
_entry.id   bd56908bb5947bd59e3b517af715a6ad
#
_cell.length_a   1.000
_cell.length_b   1.000
_cell.length_c   1.000
_cell.angle_alpha   90.00
_cell.angle_beta   90.00
_cell.angle_gamma   90.00
#
_symmetry.space_group_name_H-M   'P 1'
#
loop_
_entity.id
_entity.type
_entity.pdbx_description
1 polymer ?
#
loop_
_entity_poly.entity_id
_entity_poly.type
_entity_poly.pdbx_seq_one_letter_code
_entity_poly.pdbx_strand_id
1 'polypeptide(L)'
;KSGARDRKTIAWATGGEPEVGQWVATVGRTESPVAVGVISTPSRKIDRLGGVLGVRIGQAEAGVAIEEVYDGSGAKDAGLQPGDIVTGINGEEVKTMQQLQLVVRSRDPGQTLAVTFLRDGKEMKKDVTLGARHAMLSQFDRNARQQRLGGALSKRMSGFPAVLQHDTVLRPQDVGGPLVNLDGQAVGLNIARAGRVETYAIPAKAVRKILKPMKDGKFKPE
;
A
#
# COMPACT_ATOMS: atom_id res chain seq x y z
N LYS A 1 -11.12 -4.28 26.50
CA LYS A 1 -10.04 -4.65 27.46
C LYS A 1 -9.92 -6.16 27.42
N SER A 2 -8.86 -6.71 26.78
CA SER A 2 -8.59 -8.14 26.80
C SER A 2 -8.04 -8.55 28.16
N GLY A 3 -8.65 -9.51 28.83
CA GLY A 3 -8.28 -10.01 30.15
C GLY A 3 -7.02 -10.89 30.20
N ALA A 4 -6.04 -10.67 29.33
CA ALA A 4 -4.81 -11.44 29.27
C ALA A 4 -3.78 -10.86 30.24
N ARG A 5 -3.71 -11.42 31.44
CA ARG A 5 -2.85 -10.97 32.55
C ARG A 5 -1.36 -11.38 32.45
N ASP A 6 -0.92 -12.11 31.41
CA ASP A 6 0.47 -12.64 31.41
C ASP A 6 1.08 -12.67 30.01
N ARG A 7 1.04 -11.56 29.31
CA ARG A 7 1.72 -11.44 28.01
C ARG A 7 3.09 -10.81 28.21
N LYS A 8 4.13 -11.51 27.78
CA LYS A 8 5.47 -10.94 27.67
C LYS A 8 5.41 -9.67 26.79
N THR A 9 5.89 -8.57 27.30
CA THR A 9 5.99 -7.29 26.58
C THR A 9 7.39 -7.14 26.03
N ILE A 10 7.51 -6.44 24.88
CA ILE A 10 8.80 -6.08 24.32
C ILE A 10 9.16 -4.65 24.74
N ALA A 11 10.42 -4.44 25.13
CA ALA A 11 10.93 -3.10 25.37
C ALA A 11 11.15 -2.36 24.05
N TRP A 12 10.79 -1.08 24.01
CA TRP A 12 11.12 -0.22 22.90
C TRP A 12 12.55 0.31 23.03
N ALA A 13 13.28 0.34 21.92
CA ALA A 13 14.58 1.01 21.88
C ALA A 13 14.41 2.50 22.26
N THR A 14 15.26 2.96 23.18
CA THR A 14 15.25 4.34 23.69
C THR A 14 16.24 5.24 22.96
N GLY A 15 17.19 4.66 22.23
CA GLY A 15 18.18 5.35 21.40
C GLY A 15 17.59 6.05 20.18
N GLY A 16 18.45 6.55 19.31
CA GLY A 16 18.10 7.10 18.02
C GLY A 16 17.43 6.09 17.08
N GLU A 17 17.11 6.52 15.87
CA GLU A 17 16.71 5.59 14.81
C GLU A 17 17.89 4.70 14.44
N PRO A 18 17.65 3.40 14.08
CA PRO A 18 18.73 2.51 13.70
C PRO A 18 19.43 3.01 12.43
N GLU A 19 20.75 2.81 12.40
CA GLU A 19 21.59 3.22 11.28
C GLU A 19 21.60 2.17 10.16
N VAL A 20 21.91 2.60 8.94
CA VAL A 20 22.10 1.69 7.79
C VAL A 20 23.22 0.70 8.11
N GLY A 21 23.01 -0.58 7.79
CA GLY A 21 23.92 -1.68 8.11
C GLY A 21 23.70 -2.29 9.51
N GLN A 22 22.91 -1.66 10.37
CA GLN A 22 22.61 -2.22 11.68
C GLN A 22 21.78 -3.50 11.55
N TRP A 23 22.17 -4.56 12.27
CA TRP A 23 21.47 -5.82 12.31
C TRP A 23 20.10 -5.69 12.99
N VAL A 24 19.12 -6.33 12.38
CA VAL A 24 17.74 -6.37 12.88
C VAL A 24 17.16 -7.77 12.68
N ALA A 25 16.19 -8.11 13.52
CA ALA A 25 15.46 -9.36 13.41
C ALA A 25 13.94 -9.12 13.51
N THR A 26 13.18 -9.88 12.75
CA THR A 26 11.73 -9.97 12.92
C THR A 26 11.42 -11.14 13.82
N VAL A 27 10.82 -10.89 14.98
CA VAL A 27 10.43 -11.92 15.93
C VAL A 27 9.05 -12.48 15.59
N GLY A 28 8.91 -13.79 15.78
CA GLY A 28 7.68 -14.54 15.59
C GLY A 28 7.10 -15.05 16.90
N ARG A 29 6.40 -16.17 16.83
CA ARG A 29 5.82 -16.86 17.98
C ARG A 29 6.70 -18.01 18.50
N THR A 30 7.79 -18.30 17.82
CA THR A 30 8.76 -19.35 18.13
C THR A 30 10.01 -18.74 18.75
N GLU A 31 10.90 -19.56 19.28
CA GLU A 31 12.19 -19.12 19.83
C GLU A 31 13.12 -18.55 18.78
N SER A 32 13.03 -19.05 17.54
CA SER A 32 13.82 -18.53 16.42
C SER A 32 13.13 -17.33 15.76
N PRO A 33 13.90 -16.31 15.30
CA PRO A 33 13.34 -15.20 14.54
C PRO A 33 12.78 -15.68 13.21
N VAL A 34 11.75 -14.99 12.73
CA VAL A 34 11.15 -15.24 11.39
C VAL A 34 12.16 -14.91 10.29
N ALA A 35 12.91 -13.84 10.46
CA ALA A 35 13.95 -13.41 9.54
C ALA A 35 14.94 -12.48 10.24
N VAL A 36 16.18 -12.48 9.74
CA VAL A 36 17.28 -11.62 10.18
C VAL A 36 17.80 -10.87 8.96
N GLY A 37 18.21 -9.64 9.13
CA GLY A 37 18.75 -8.78 8.07
C GLY A 37 19.31 -7.49 8.63
N VAL A 38 19.44 -6.49 7.76
CA VAL A 38 20.01 -5.19 8.12
C VAL A 38 19.09 -4.04 7.69
N ILE A 39 19.21 -2.90 8.36
CA ILE A 39 18.62 -1.66 7.87
C ILE A 39 19.31 -1.28 6.57
N SER A 40 18.55 -1.19 5.49
CA SER A 40 19.07 -0.91 4.14
C SER A 40 18.92 0.54 3.72
N THR A 41 18.03 1.30 4.36
CA THR A 41 17.80 2.72 4.04
C THR A 41 17.36 3.48 5.30
N PRO A 42 17.82 4.73 5.48
CA PRO A 42 17.38 5.58 6.58
C PRO A 42 15.86 5.79 6.56
N SER A 43 15.32 6.21 7.70
CA SER A 43 13.90 6.54 7.82
C SER A 43 13.50 7.62 6.80
N ARG A 44 12.45 7.32 6.03
CA ARG A 44 11.91 8.24 5.02
C ARG A 44 10.40 8.13 4.91
N LYS A 45 9.81 9.19 4.37
CA LYS A 45 8.40 9.17 3.92
C LYS A 45 8.28 8.35 2.63
N ILE A 46 7.23 7.56 2.53
CA ILE A 46 6.79 6.95 1.28
C ILE A 46 5.52 7.66 0.87
N ASP A 47 5.58 8.42 -0.21
CA ASP A 47 4.42 9.12 -0.71
C ASP A 47 3.32 8.16 -1.15
N ARG A 48 2.07 8.62 -1.07
CA ARG A 48 0.92 7.83 -1.48
C ARG A 48 0.98 7.60 -3.00
N LEU A 49 1.02 6.35 -3.40
CA LEU A 49 0.77 5.96 -4.78
C LEU A 49 -0.74 5.74 -4.89
N GLY A 50 -1.42 6.65 -5.56
CA GLY A 50 -2.86 6.54 -5.77
C GLY A 50 -3.26 5.28 -6.51
N GLY A 51 -4.54 4.94 -6.43
CA GLY A 51 -5.12 3.84 -7.17
C GLY A 51 -5.10 4.09 -8.68
N VAL A 52 -5.34 3.04 -9.45
CA VAL A 52 -5.49 3.08 -10.91
C VAL A 52 -6.71 2.30 -11.34
N LEU A 53 -7.42 2.78 -12.36
CA LEU A 53 -8.53 2.05 -12.99
C LEU A 53 -8.03 0.86 -13.81
N GLY A 54 -6.87 1.05 -14.44
CA GLY A 54 -6.29 0.08 -15.33
C GLY A 54 -6.74 0.21 -16.78
N VAL A 55 -6.73 1.43 -17.26
CA VAL A 55 -7.09 1.80 -18.62
C VAL A 55 -6.07 2.76 -19.21
N ARG A 56 -5.94 2.73 -20.53
CA ARG A 56 -5.39 3.85 -21.29
C ARG A 56 -6.54 4.76 -21.69
N ILE A 57 -6.34 6.06 -21.54
CA ILE A 57 -7.39 7.06 -21.73
C ILE A 57 -6.98 8.09 -22.78
N GLY A 58 -7.97 8.58 -23.50
CA GLY A 58 -7.90 9.71 -24.43
C GLY A 58 -8.96 10.75 -24.11
N GLN A 59 -8.86 11.92 -24.74
CA GLN A 59 -9.89 12.95 -24.61
C GLN A 59 -11.03 12.68 -25.63
N ALA A 60 -12.28 12.83 -25.18
CA ALA A 60 -13.46 12.82 -26.04
C ALA A 60 -14.30 14.07 -25.80
N GLU A 61 -15.21 14.39 -26.70
CA GLU A 61 -16.07 15.57 -26.63
C GLU A 61 -16.97 15.51 -25.36
N ALA A 62 -17.54 14.34 -25.07
CA ALA A 62 -18.46 14.15 -23.95
C ALA A 62 -17.76 13.77 -22.63
N GLY A 63 -16.41 13.66 -22.60
CA GLY A 63 -15.70 13.21 -21.40
C GLY A 63 -14.35 12.57 -21.70
N VAL A 64 -14.03 11.45 -21.04
CA VAL A 64 -12.75 10.75 -21.16
C VAL A 64 -12.95 9.39 -21.82
N ALA A 65 -12.43 9.20 -23.03
CA ALA A 65 -12.51 7.93 -23.75
C ALA A 65 -11.59 6.88 -23.14
N ILE A 66 -12.06 5.66 -23.03
CA ILE A 66 -11.24 4.48 -22.75
C ILE A 66 -10.73 3.92 -24.08
N GLU A 67 -9.43 4.00 -24.31
CA GLU A 67 -8.78 3.48 -25.52
C GLU A 67 -8.40 2.01 -25.37
N GLU A 68 -8.01 1.61 -24.15
CA GLU A 68 -7.57 0.26 -23.83
C GLU A 68 -7.90 -0.11 -22.39
N VAL A 69 -8.26 -1.35 -22.13
CA VAL A 69 -8.50 -1.89 -20.79
C VAL A 69 -7.49 -3.01 -20.54
N TYR A 70 -6.70 -2.87 -19.49
CA TYR A 70 -5.65 -3.83 -19.17
C TYR A 70 -6.20 -5.06 -18.43
N ASP A 71 -5.71 -6.23 -18.78
CA ASP A 71 -6.09 -7.48 -18.12
C ASP A 71 -5.69 -7.47 -16.64
N GLY A 72 -6.51 -8.10 -15.80
CA GLY A 72 -6.32 -8.13 -14.35
C GLY A 72 -6.48 -6.77 -13.68
N SER A 73 -7.12 -5.81 -14.34
CA SER A 73 -7.45 -4.49 -13.78
C SER A 73 -8.87 -4.45 -13.24
N GLY A 74 -9.12 -3.53 -12.30
CA GLY A 74 -10.46 -3.31 -11.81
C GLY A 74 -11.45 -2.85 -12.88
N ALA A 75 -10.97 -2.12 -13.90
CA ALA A 75 -11.78 -1.75 -15.07
C ALA A 75 -12.22 -2.98 -15.87
N LYS A 76 -11.30 -3.95 -16.07
CA LYS A 76 -11.62 -5.22 -16.76
C LYS A 76 -12.63 -6.04 -15.97
N ASP A 77 -12.41 -6.17 -14.66
CA ASP A 77 -13.28 -6.94 -13.76
C ASP A 77 -14.70 -6.32 -13.68
N ALA A 78 -14.80 -4.99 -13.76
CA ALA A 78 -16.07 -4.28 -13.82
C ALA A 78 -16.76 -4.33 -15.20
N GLY A 79 -16.08 -4.83 -16.23
CA GLY A 79 -16.62 -4.94 -17.59
C GLY A 79 -16.60 -3.63 -18.38
N LEU A 80 -15.68 -2.71 -18.06
CA LEU A 80 -15.40 -1.57 -18.93
C LEU A 80 -14.71 -2.05 -20.20
N GLN A 81 -14.91 -1.32 -21.31
CA GLN A 81 -14.45 -1.72 -22.64
C GLN A 81 -13.80 -0.52 -23.37
N PRO A 82 -12.89 -0.78 -24.31
CA PRO A 82 -12.47 0.24 -25.27
C PRO A 82 -13.68 0.84 -25.99
N GLY A 83 -13.70 2.16 -26.13
CA GLY A 83 -14.82 2.92 -26.69
C GLY A 83 -15.80 3.48 -25.67
N ASP A 84 -15.76 3.05 -24.41
CA ASP A 84 -16.52 3.70 -23.35
C ASP A 84 -16.03 5.12 -23.12
N ILE A 85 -16.94 6.07 -22.88
CA ILE A 85 -16.62 7.46 -22.56
C ILE A 85 -17.01 7.72 -21.10
N VAL A 86 -16.03 7.86 -20.22
CA VAL A 86 -16.26 8.18 -18.80
C VAL A 86 -16.74 9.62 -18.70
N THR A 87 -17.92 9.82 -18.11
CA THR A 87 -18.57 11.10 -17.90
C THR A 87 -18.67 11.49 -16.43
N GLY A 88 -18.48 10.55 -15.51
CA GLY A 88 -18.59 10.84 -14.07
C GLY A 88 -17.96 9.79 -13.18
N ILE A 89 -17.57 10.23 -11.97
CA ILE A 89 -17.04 9.38 -10.88
C ILE A 89 -17.76 9.76 -9.59
N ASN A 90 -18.36 8.77 -8.90
CA ASN A 90 -19.09 8.94 -7.65
C ASN A 90 -20.19 10.02 -7.70
N GLY A 91 -20.79 10.23 -8.88
CA GLY A 91 -21.81 11.26 -9.10
C GLY A 91 -21.27 12.65 -9.43
N GLU A 92 -19.96 12.86 -9.44
CA GLU A 92 -19.32 14.09 -9.89
C GLU A 92 -18.96 13.99 -11.38
N GLU A 93 -19.25 15.05 -12.14
CA GLU A 93 -18.96 15.12 -13.58
C GLU A 93 -17.48 15.14 -13.85
N VAL A 94 -17.03 14.37 -14.86
CA VAL A 94 -15.65 14.30 -15.32
C VAL A 94 -15.60 14.62 -16.81
N LYS A 95 -14.99 15.77 -17.15
CA LYS A 95 -14.87 16.27 -18.53
C LYS A 95 -13.48 16.09 -19.13
N THR A 96 -12.44 16.01 -18.27
CA THR A 96 -11.05 15.99 -18.75
C THR A 96 -10.27 14.83 -18.15
N MET A 97 -9.23 14.40 -18.89
CA MET A 97 -8.30 13.37 -18.39
C MET A 97 -7.64 13.76 -17.06
N GLN A 98 -7.34 15.06 -16.88
CA GLN A 98 -6.73 15.55 -15.65
C GLN A 98 -7.68 15.38 -14.45
N GLN A 99 -8.97 15.69 -14.62
CA GLN A 99 -9.98 15.49 -13.59
C GLN A 99 -10.10 14.01 -13.21
N LEU A 100 -10.23 13.12 -14.21
CA LEU A 100 -10.28 11.68 -13.98
C LEU A 100 -9.04 11.20 -13.23
N GLN A 101 -7.84 11.58 -13.66
CA GLN A 101 -6.59 11.19 -13.02
C GLN A 101 -6.49 11.71 -11.58
N LEU A 102 -6.91 12.95 -11.32
CA LEU A 102 -6.88 13.54 -9.99
C LEU A 102 -7.78 12.76 -9.02
N VAL A 103 -9.04 12.50 -9.42
CA VAL A 103 -9.99 11.75 -8.60
C VAL A 103 -9.48 10.33 -8.32
N VAL A 104 -9.02 9.62 -9.35
CA VAL A 104 -8.53 8.24 -9.22
C VAL A 104 -7.27 8.18 -8.34
N ARG A 105 -6.30 9.10 -8.54
CA ARG A 105 -5.04 9.14 -7.77
C ARG A 105 -5.22 9.59 -6.33
N SER A 106 -6.30 10.31 -6.02
CA SER A 106 -6.62 10.71 -4.64
C SER A 106 -7.12 9.53 -3.77
N ARG A 107 -7.44 8.40 -4.38
CA ARG A 107 -7.97 7.21 -3.72
C ARG A 107 -6.93 6.12 -3.58
N ASP A 108 -7.09 5.30 -2.54
CA ASP A 108 -6.17 4.18 -2.31
C ASP A 108 -6.50 2.97 -3.20
N PRO A 109 -5.50 2.15 -3.56
CA PRO A 109 -5.75 0.84 -4.13
C PRO A 109 -6.67 0.00 -3.24
N GLY A 110 -7.62 -0.71 -3.86
CA GLY A 110 -8.64 -1.48 -3.16
C GLY A 110 -9.92 -0.72 -2.84
N GLN A 111 -9.94 0.61 -2.97
CA GLN A 111 -11.17 1.38 -2.89
C GLN A 111 -11.99 1.23 -4.17
N THR A 112 -13.32 1.27 -4.03
CA THR A 112 -14.26 1.17 -5.14
C THR A 112 -14.78 2.55 -5.51
N LEU A 113 -14.82 2.84 -6.82
CA LEU A 113 -15.40 4.04 -7.40
C LEU A 113 -16.59 3.68 -8.29
N ALA A 114 -17.68 4.41 -8.14
CA ALA A 114 -18.80 4.33 -9.06
C ALA A 114 -18.48 5.15 -10.32
N VAL A 115 -18.22 4.47 -11.43
CA VAL A 115 -17.88 5.07 -12.72
C VAL A 115 -19.14 5.17 -13.57
N THR A 116 -19.51 6.37 -13.97
CA THR A 116 -20.58 6.65 -14.96
C THR A 116 -19.93 6.85 -16.32
N PHE A 117 -20.45 6.20 -17.35
CA PHE A 117 -19.90 6.24 -18.71
C PHE A 117 -20.97 6.06 -19.78
N LEU A 118 -20.67 6.50 -20.98
CA LEU A 118 -21.49 6.27 -22.17
C LEU A 118 -20.92 5.09 -22.96
N ARG A 119 -21.78 4.15 -23.36
CA ARG A 119 -21.51 3.07 -24.30
C ARG A 119 -22.61 3.05 -25.36
N ASP A 120 -22.24 3.20 -26.62
CA ASP A 120 -23.19 3.29 -27.74
C ASP A 120 -24.28 4.35 -27.50
N GLY A 121 -23.88 5.50 -26.91
CA GLY A 121 -24.78 6.61 -26.58
C GLY A 121 -25.67 6.38 -25.36
N LYS A 122 -25.58 5.24 -24.68
CA LYS A 122 -26.38 4.92 -23.48
C LYS A 122 -25.54 5.13 -22.23
N GLU A 123 -26.09 5.84 -21.25
CA GLU A 123 -25.46 6.00 -19.96
C GLU A 123 -25.53 4.71 -19.14
N MET A 124 -24.40 4.32 -18.60
CA MET A 124 -24.23 3.16 -17.74
C MET A 124 -23.41 3.51 -16.50
N LYS A 125 -23.56 2.72 -15.44
CA LYS A 125 -22.81 2.87 -14.19
C LYS A 125 -22.25 1.52 -13.75
N LYS A 126 -20.99 1.51 -13.32
CA LYS A 126 -20.29 0.33 -12.80
C LYS A 126 -19.41 0.70 -11.62
N ASP A 127 -19.35 -0.20 -10.66
CA ASP A 127 -18.43 -0.08 -9.53
C ASP A 127 -17.08 -0.69 -9.91
N VAL A 128 -16.02 0.12 -9.86
CA VAL A 128 -14.68 -0.25 -10.27
C VAL A 128 -13.76 -0.23 -9.05
N THR A 129 -13.20 -1.36 -8.69
CA THR A 129 -12.20 -1.44 -7.60
C THR A 129 -10.82 -1.04 -8.13
N LEU A 130 -10.23 -0.02 -7.53
CA LEU A 130 -8.93 0.50 -7.95
C LEU A 130 -7.81 -0.50 -7.70
N GLY A 131 -6.99 -0.71 -8.72
CA GLY A 131 -5.77 -1.50 -8.62
C GLY A 131 -4.60 -0.70 -8.06
N ALA A 132 -3.55 -1.42 -7.62
CA ALA A 132 -2.28 -0.80 -7.30
C ALA A 132 -1.43 -0.64 -8.57
N ARG A 133 -0.87 0.55 -8.78
CA ARG A 133 -0.08 0.87 -9.99
C ARG A 133 1.05 -0.13 -10.25
N HIS A 134 1.77 -0.55 -9.20
CA HIS A 134 2.86 -1.53 -9.34
C HIS A 134 2.36 -2.91 -9.80
N ALA A 135 1.14 -3.31 -9.43
CA ALA A 135 0.57 -4.59 -9.84
C ALA A 135 0.26 -4.59 -11.35
N MET A 136 -0.14 -3.46 -11.90
CA MET A 136 -0.39 -3.31 -13.32
C MET A 136 0.89 -3.17 -14.13
N LEU A 137 1.83 -2.32 -13.68
CA LEU A 137 3.11 -2.14 -14.37
C LEU A 137 3.92 -3.44 -14.42
N SER A 138 3.74 -4.35 -13.45
CA SER A 138 4.45 -5.64 -13.42
C SER A 138 4.13 -6.56 -14.61
N GLN A 139 3.06 -6.31 -15.35
CA GLN A 139 2.76 -7.04 -16.59
C GLN A 139 3.66 -6.58 -17.75
N PHE A 140 4.11 -5.32 -17.73
CA PHE A 140 4.85 -4.68 -18.81
C PHE A 140 6.30 -4.35 -18.44
N ASP A 141 6.63 -4.29 -17.13
CA ASP A 141 7.95 -3.90 -16.64
C ASP A 141 8.70 -5.12 -16.07
N ARG A 142 9.86 -5.43 -16.70
CA ARG A 142 10.76 -6.52 -16.26
C ARG A 142 11.20 -6.32 -14.80
N ASN A 143 11.47 -5.09 -14.37
CA ASN A 143 11.87 -4.78 -13.00
C ASN A 143 10.74 -5.03 -12.00
N ALA A 144 9.51 -4.62 -12.31
CA ALA A 144 8.35 -4.89 -11.47
C ALA A 144 8.06 -6.41 -11.38
N ARG A 145 8.33 -7.17 -12.46
CA ARG A 145 8.25 -8.64 -12.46
C ARG A 145 9.32 -9.26 -11.56
N GLN A 146 10.56 -8.75 -11.60
CA GLN A 146 11.64 -9.20 -10.71
C GLN A 146 11.34 -8.94 -9.23
N GLN A 147 10.71 -7.83 -8.88
CA GLN A 147 10.32 -7.52 -7.49
C GLN A 147 9.33 -8.54 -6.91
N ARG A 148 8.59 -9.24 -7.74
CA ARG A 148 7.66 -10.31 -7.34
C ARG A 148 8.33 -11.68 -7.18
N LEU A 149 9.55 -11.86 -7.67
CA LEU A 149 10.30 -13.08 -7.45
C LEU A 149 10.60 -13.23 -5.95
N GLY A 150 10.14 -14.32 -5.36
CA GLY A 150 10.26 -14.57 -3.92
C GLY A 150 8.95 -14.43 -3.14
N GLY A 151 7.81 -14.21 -3.81
CA GLY A 151 6.49 -14.31 -3.21
C GLY A 151 5.64 -13.03 -3.26
N ALA A 152 4.46 -13.10 -2.67
CA ALA A 152 3.48 -12.02 -2.69
C ALA A 152 3.99 -10.75 -1.98
N LEU A 153 3.64 -9.60 -2.53
CA LEU A 153 3.86 -8.29 -1.92
C LEU A 153 2.64 -7.88 -1.09
N SER A 154 2.83 -6.95 -0.17
CA SER A 154 1.73 -6.39 0.62
C SER A 154 0.80 -5.55 -0.26
N LYS A 155 -0.51 -5.57 0.07
CA LYS A 155 -1.51 -4.77 -0.68
C LYS A 155 -1.24 -3.27 -0.56
N ARG A 156 -0.83 -2.80 0.61
CA ARG A 156 -0.43 -1.41 0.85
C ARG A 156 1.08 -1.33 1.02
N MET A 157 1.74 -0.53 0.17
CA MET A 157 3.20 -0.33 0.17
C MET A 157 3.58 1.15 0.05
N SER A 158 2.61 2.05 0.19
CA SER A 158 2.81 3.49 0.05
C SER A 158 1.89 4.29 0.99
N GLY A 159 2.09 5.61 1.06
CA GLY A 159 1.34 6.48 1.94
C GLY A 159 1.75 6.33 3.41
N PHE A 160 3.01 6.08 3.66
CA PHE A 160 3.56 5.97 5.02
C PHE A 160 4.33 7.23 5.40
N PRO A 161 4.01 7.88 6.53
CA PRO A 161 4.67 9.12 6.93
C PRO A 161 6.14 8.95 7.32
N ALA A 162 6.50 7.76 7.78
CA ALA A 162 7.87 7.38 8.10
C ALA A 162 8.02 5.86 8.04
N VAL A 163 9.04 5.38 7.36
CA VAL A 163 9.42 3.96 7.33
C VAL A 163 10.92 3.78 7.44
N LEU A 164 11.33 2.77 8.16
CA LEU A 164 12.63 2.13 8.05
C LEU A 164 12.51 1.07 6.95
N GLN A 165 13.52 0.94 6.10
CA GLN A 165 13.61 -0.14 5.14
C GLN A 165 14.70 -1.11 5.57
N HIS A 166 14.39 -2.40 5.53
CA HIS A 166 15.33 -3.48 5.84
C HIS A 166 15.17 -4.63 4.83
N ASP A 167 16.18 -5.47 4.74
CA ASP A 167 16.28 -6.53 3.73
C ASP A 167 15.74 -7.89 4.21
N THR A 168 15.14 -7.98 5.40
CA THR A 168 14.50 -9.22 5.84
C THR A 168 13.34 -9.57 4.92
N VAL A 169 13.34 -10.81 4.41
CA VAL A 169 12.29 -11.27 3.50
C VAL A 169 11.11 -11.79 4.30
N LEU A 170 10.06 -10.97 4.42
CA LEU A 170 8.82 -11.35 5.09
C LEU A 170 7.72 -11.67 4.08
N ARG A 171 6.81 -12.56 4.46
CA ARG A 171 5.53 -12.71 3.73
C ARG A 171 4.53 -11.67 4.24
N PRO A 172 3.51 -11.27 3.47
CA PRO A 172 2.50 -10.32 3.92
C PRO A 172 1.81 -10.71 5.23
N GLN A 173 1.68 -12.00 5.54
CA GLN A 173 1.12 -12.50 6.78
C GLN A 173 2.08 -12.43 7.98
N ASP A 174 3.37 -12.23 7.75
CA ASP A 174 4.39 -12.14 8.81
C ASP A 174 4.58 -10.68 9.25
N VAL A 175 3.94 -9.70 8.60
CA VAL A 175 3.96 -8.29 9.03
C VAL A 175 3.01 -8.07 10.21
N GLY A 176 3.20 -6.94 10.92
CA GLY A 176 2.48 -6.62 12.16
C GLY A 176 3.26 -6.96 13.43
N GLY A 177 4.39 -7.69 13.30
CA GLY A 177 5.30 -8.01 14.41
C GLY A 177 6.39 -6.95 14.60
N PRO A 178 7.07 -6.94 15.75
CA PRO A 178 8.16 -6.01 16.02
C PRO A 178 9.40 -6.34 15.18
N LEU A 179 10.10 -5.28 14.76
CA LEU A 179 11.48 -5.31 14.28
C LEU A 179 12.38 -4.99 15.47
N VAL A 180 13.31 -5.86 15.80
CA VAL A 180 14.17 -5.72 16.97
C VAL A 180 15.64 -5.57 16.60
N ASN A 181 16.41 -4.89 17.45
CA ASN A 181 17.87 -4.89 17.40
C ASN A 181 18.44 -6.16 18.08
N LEU A 182 19.77 -6.29 18.12
CA LEU A 182 20.44 -7.44 18.75
C LEU A 182 20.27 -7.52 20.27
N ASP A 183 19.88 -6.40 20.91
CA ASP A 183 19.55 -6.36 22.35
C ASP A 183 18.09 -6.81 22.61
N GLY A 184 17.35 -7.23 21.59
CA GLY A 184 15.95 -7.62 21.69
C GLY A 184 14.97 -6.46 21.88
N GLN A 185 15.40 -5.21 21.68
CA GLN A 185 14.56 -4.02 21.81
C GLN A 185 13.88 -3.71 20.48
N ALA A 186 12.60 -3.35 20.50
CA ALA A 186 11.85 -2.99 19.31
C ALA A 186 12.30 -1.63 18.75
N VAL A 187 12.88 -1.63 17.56
CA VAL A 187 13.27 -0.45 16.79
C VAL A 187 12.18 0.00 15.82
N GLY A 188 11.20 -0.87 15.54
CA GLY A 188 10.08 -0.58 14.67
C GLY A 188 8.99 -1.65 14.71
N LEU A 189 7.95 -1.42 13.89
CA LEU A 189 6.86 -2.36 13.66
C LEU A 189 6.78 -2.66 12.17
N ASN A 190 6.95 -3.92 11.76
CA ASN A 190 6.85 -4.33 10.36
C ASN A 190 5.45 -4.10 9.82
N ILE A 191 5.33 -3.45 8.67
CA ILE A 191 4.03 -3.06 8.10
C ILE A 191 3.79 -3.56 6.69
N ALA A 192 4.84 -3.74 5.89
CA ALA A 192 4.66 -4.14 4.50
C ALA A 192 5.92 -4.79 3.93
N ARG A 193 5.72 -5.81 3.11
CA ARG A 193 6.69 -6.26 2.12
C ARG A 193 6.49 -5.46 0.84
N ALA A 194 7.49 -4.67 0.45
CA ALA A 194 7.39 -3.74 -0.67
C ALA A 194 8.14 -4.20 -1.92
N GLY A 195 9.07 -5.14 -1.79
CA GLY A 195 9.85 -5.67 -2.90
C GLY A 195 10.41 -7.06 -2.60
N ARG A 196 11.30 -7.51 -3.50
CA ARG A 196 11.96 -8.82 -3.36
C ARG A 196 12.73 -8.93 -2.05
N VAL A 197 13.49 -7.90 -1.73
CA VAL A 197 14.34 -7.76 -0.52
C VAL A 197 14.03 -6.46 0.22
N GLU A 198 12.81 -5.97 0.12
CA GLU A 198 12.39 -4.69 0.71
C GLU A 198 11.22 -4.92 1.65
N THR A 199 11.45 -4.72 2.92
CA THR A 199 10.41 -4.72 3.95
C THR A 199 10.42 -3.38 4.66
N TYR A 200 9.24 -2.84 4.92
CA TYR A 200 9.03 -1.57 5.60
C TYR A 200 8.59 -1.80 7.04
N ALA A 201 9.18 -1.03 7.93
CA ALA A 201 8.76 -0.95 9.34
C ALA A 201 8.52 0.51 9.75
N ILE A 202 7.47 0.78 10.53
CA ILE A 202 7.27 2.09 11.15
C ILE A 202 8.30 2.23 12.28
N PRO A 203 9.10 3.32 12.33
CA PRO A 203 10.08 3.52 13.39
C PRO A 203 9.45 3.55 14.78
N ALA A 204 10.13 3.01 15.78
CA ALA A 204 9.66 2.98 17.18
C ALA A 204 9.21 4.36 17.70
N LYS A 205 9.93 5.43 17.30
CA LYS A 205 9.58 6.83 17.64
C LYS A 205 8.20 7.21 17.12
N ALA A 206 7.86 6.83 15.88
CA ALA A 206 6.56 7.13 15.26
C ALA A 206 5.45 6.28 15.89
N VAL A 207 5.70 4.99 16.14
CA VAL A 207 4.74 4.10 16.83
C VAL A 207 4.39 4.65 18.22
N ARG A 208 5.38 5.04 19.01
CA ARG A 208 5.16 5.58 20.37
C ARG A 208 4.30 6.85 20.39
N LYS A 209 4.43 7.73 19.37
CA LYS A 209 3.59 8.93 19.25
C LYS A 209 2.11 8.57 19.07
N ILE A 210 1.81 7.48 18.37
CA ILE A 210 0.43 7.03 18.10
C ILE A 210 -0.13 6.24 19.29
N LEU A 211 0.70 5.42 19.95
CA LEU A 211 0.25 4.56 21.06
C LEU A 211 -0.31 5.35 22.24
N LYS A 212 0.26 6.52 22.57
CA LYS A 212 -0.21 7.32 23.70
C LYS A 212 -1.66 7.80 23.52
N PRO A 213 -2.04 8.50 22.43
CA PRO A 213 -3.43 8.88 22.18
C PRO A 213 -4.39 7.68 22.10
N MET A 214 -3.92 6.53 21.55
CA MET A 214 -4.73 5.31 21.48
C MET A 214 -5.04 4.75 22.86
N LYS A 215 -4.07 4.72 23.79
CA LYS A 215 -4.27 4.28 25.16
C LYS A 215 -5.22 5.20 25.92
N ASP A 216 -5.17 6.49 25.65
CA ASP A 216 -6.01 7.52 26.27
C ASP A 216 -7.43 7.58 25.65
N GLY A 217 -7.73 6.72 24.67
CA GLY A 217 -9.02 6.70 23.97
C GLY A 217 -9.28 7.94 23.09
N LYS A 218 -8.24 8.74 22.83
CA LYS A 218 -8.34 10.00 22.05
C LYS A 218 -8.12 9.78 20.55
N PHE A 219 -7.72 8.58 20.15
CA PHE A 219 -7.50 8.25 18.74
C PHE A 219 -8.83 7.80 18.12
N LYS A 220 -9.33 8.58 17.15
CA LYS A 220 -10.43 8.18 16.28
C LYS A 220 -9.82 7.74 14.95
N PRO A 221 -9.96 6.48 14.52
CA PRO A 221 -9.60 6.09 13.17
C PRO A 221 -10.51 6.83 12.19
N GLU A 222 -9.91 7.39 11.13
CA GLU A 222 -10.60 7.95 9.96
C GLU A 222 -11.21 6.83 9.11
#